data_6eb842903cebba964611ffb7ead4f871
#
_entry.id   6eb842903cebba964611ffb7ead4f871
#
_cell.length_a   1.000
_cell.length_b   1.000
_cell.length_c   1.000
_cell.angle_alpha   90.00
_cell.angle_beta   90.00
_cell.angle_gamma   90.00
#
_symmetry.space_group_name_H-M   'P 1'
#
loop_
_entity.id
_entity.type
_entity.pdbx_description
1 polymer ?
#
loop_
_entity_poly.entity_id
_entity_poly.type
_entity_poly.pdbx_seq_one_letter_code
_entity_poly.pdbx_strand_id
1 'polypeptide(L)' 'MISRSNLEFFRARADQAHADAEAATLDHVRERCRRSEAAWEALAARAERGEKLRIAEAERKAGQGLVS' A
#
# COMPACT_ATOMS: atom_id res chain seq x y z
N MET A 1 2.25 1.78 13.95
CA MET A 1 1.16 0.96 14.16
C MET A 1 -0.01 1.18 13.22
N ILE A 2 -0.56 2.34 13.17
CA ILE A 2 -1.67 2.65 12.29
C ILE A 2 -1.28 2.52 10.83
N SER A 3 -0.08 2.99 10.48
CA SER A 3 0.37 2.94 9.10
C SER A 3 0.55 1.50 8.61
N ARG A 4 0.96 0.59 9.48
CA ARG A 4 1.09 -0.80 9.11
C ARG A 4 -0.28 -1.41 8.82
N SER A 5 -1.27 -1.10 9.66
CA SER A 5 -2.63 -1.55 9.44
C SER A 5 -3.19 -0.99 8.15
N ASN A 6 -2.88 0.29 7.85
CA ASN A 6 -3.33 0.91 6.62
C ASN A 6 -2.73 0.23 5.39
N LEU A 7 -1.44 -0.10 5.45
CA LEU A 7 -0.79 -0.79 4.35
C LEU A 7 -1.42 -2.14 4.09
N GLU A 8 -1.67 -2.90 5.15
CA GLU A 8 -2.32 -4.20 5.02
C GLU A 8 -3.73 -4.06 4.44
N PHE A 9 -4.46 -3.04 4.89
CA PHE A 9 -5.79 -2.77 4.38
C PHE A 9 -5.76 -2.46 2.89
N PHE A 10 -4.84 -1.59 2.47
CA PHE A 10 -4.73 -1.21 1.06
C PHE A 10 -4.35 -2.41 0.20
N ARG A 11 -3.45 -3.26 0.68
CA ARG A 11 -3.05 -4.45 -0.06
C ARG A 11 -4.20 -5.44 -0.19
N ALA A 12 -4.96 -5.63 0.87
CA ALA A 12 -6.11 -6.52 0.84
C ALA A 12 -7.16 -6.03 -0.15
N ARG A 13 -7.36 -4.71 -0.21
CA ARG A 13 -8.30 -4.13 -1.17
C ARG A 13 -7.82 -4.28 -2.60
N ALA A 14 -6.51 -4.12 -2.82
CA ALA A 14 -5.95 -4.31 -4.15
C ALA A 14 -6.10 -5.77 -4.60
N ASP A 15 -5.85 -6.71 -3.69
CA ASP A 15 -6.01 -8.13 -3.99
C ASP A 15 -7.46 -8.46 -4.31
N GLN A 16 -8.40 -7.89 -3.56
CA GLN A 16 -9.82 -8.10 -3.81
C GLN A 16 -10.22 -7.56 -5.18
N ALA A 17 -9.76 -6.36 -5.51
CA ALA A 17 -10.07 -5.76 -6.81
C ALA A 17 -9.46 -6.58 -7.93
N HIS A 18 -8.26 -7.12 -7.72
CA HIS A 18 -7.62 -7.98 -8.71
C HIS A 18 -8.47 -9.23 -8.95
N ALA A 19 -8.90 -9.88 -7.86
CA ALA A 19 -9.72 -11.07 -7.97
C ALA A 19 -11.05 -10.77 -8.67
N ASP A 20 -11.65 -9.63 -8.35
CA ASP A 20 -12.90 -9.21 -8.97
C ASP A 20 -12.71 -9.01 -10.48
N ALA A 21 -11.59 -8.42 -10.87
CA ALA A 21 -11.29 -8.20 -12.28
C ALA A 21 -11.12 -9.52 -13.01
N GLU A 22 -10.42 -10.48 -12.38
CA GLU A 22 -10.20 -11.79 -13.00
C GLU A 22 -11.50 -12.55 -13.16
N ALA A 23 -12.43 -12.38 -12.22
CA ALA A 23 -13.73 -13.07 -12.26
C ALA A 23 -14.75 -12.39 -13.16
N ALA A 24 -14.51 -11.14 -13.54
CA ALA A 24 -15.49 -10.37 -14.31
C ALA A 24 -15.61 -10.91 -15.72
N THR A 25 -16.85 -11.06 -16.19
CA THR A 25 -17.14 -11.52 -17.54
C THR A 25 -17.47 -10.37 -18.49
N LEU A 26 -17.84 -9.22 -17.94
CA LEU A 26 -18.18 -8.03 -18.74
C LEU A 26 -17.00 -7.08 -18.77
N ASP A 27 -16.69 -6.56 -19.95
CA ASP A 27 -15.51 -5.71 -20.13
C ASP A 27 -15.55 -4.46 -19.26
N HIS A 28 -16.69 -3.79 -19.18
CA HIS A 28 -16.76 -2.56 -18.39
C HIS A 28 -16.62 -2.82 -16.88
N VAL A 29 -17.06 -3.99 -16.43
CA VAL A 29 -16.89 -4.37 -15.04
C VAL A 29 -15.42 -4.65 -14.76
N ARG A 30 -14.77 -5.40 -15.65
CA ARG A 30 -13.35 -5.71 -15.53
C ARG A 30 -12.52 -4.43 -15.51
N GLU A 31 -12.84 -3.50 -16.40
CA GLU A 31 -12.13 -2.23 -16.48
C GLU A 31 -12.26 -1.43 -15.19
N ARG A 32 -13.46 -1.39 -14.64
CA ARG A 32 -13.68 -0.69 -13.38
C ARG A 32 -12.89 -1.33 -12.24
N CYS A 33 -12.87 -2.66 -12.20
CA CYS A 33 -12.11 -3.38 -11.18
C CYS A 33 -10.61 -3.14 -11.33
N ARG A 34 -10.11 -3.07 -12.57
CA ARG A 34 -8.70 -2.77 -12.81
C ARG A 34 -8.33 -1.37 -12.34
N ARG A 35 -9.20 -0.40 -12.57
CA ARG A 35 -8.96 0.96 -12.07
C ARG A 35 -8.94 0.99 -10.56
N SER A 36 -9.85 0.25 -9.94
CA SER A 36 -9.90 0.15 -8.48
C SER A 36 -8.63 -0.50 -7.94
N GLU A 37 -8.20 -1.57 -8.57
CA GLU A 37 -6.96 -2.26 -8.20
C GLU A 37 -5.78 -1.31 -8.26
N ALA A 38 -5.65 -0.57 -9.36
CA ALA A 38 -4.54 0.37 -9.54
C ALA A 38 -4.55 1.46 -8.46
N ALA A 39 -5.75 1.95 -8.11
CA ALA A 39 -5.86 2.97 -7.09
C ALA A 39 -5.42 2.45 -5.72
N TRP A 40 -5.85 1.24 -5.37
CA TRP A 40 -5.46 0.66 -4.09
C TRP A 40 -3.98 0.34 -4.04
N GLU A 41 -3.41 -0.12 -5.16
CA GLU A 41 -1.98 -0.39 -5.26
C GLU A 41 -1.16 0.88 -5.08
N ALA A 42 -1.63 1.99 -5.64
CA ALA A 42 -0.95 3.26 -5.49
C ALA A 42 -0.95 3.71 -4.03
N LEU A 43 -2.07 3.51 -3.34
CA LEU A 43 -2.16 3.85 -1.92
C LEU A 43 -1.25 2.95 -1.09
N ALA A 44 -1.18 1.67 -1.42
CA ALA A 44 -0.31 0.73 -0.73
C ALA A 44 1.15 1.10 -0.91
N ALA A 45 1.54 1.45 -2.13
CA ALA A 45 2.91 1.85 -2.42
C ALA A 45 3.30 3.12 -1.65
N ARG A 46 2.37 4.07 -1.58
CA ARG A 46 2.60 5.32 -0.85
C ARG A 46 2.76 5.04 0.64
N ALA A 47 1.91 4.19 1.19
CA ALA A 47 1.99 3.84 2.61
C ALA A 47 3.30 3.11 2.91
N GLU A 48 3.74 2.25 2.01
CA GLU A 48 4.99 1.53 2.19
C GLU A 48 6.18 2.47 2.17
N ARG A 49 6.19 3.44 1.26
CA ARG A 49 7.27 4.42 1.20
C ARG A 49 7.30 5.25 2.49
N GLY A 50 6.13 5.64 2.98
CA GLY A 50 6.05 6.39 4.24
C GLY A 50 6.61 5.61 5.41
N GLU A 51 6.31 4.31 5.45
CA GLU A 51 6.81 3.44 6.51
C GLU A 51 8.33 3.35 6.46
N LYS A 52 8.88 3.15 5.27
CA LYS A 52 10.33 3.05 5.10
C LYS A 52 11.03 4.34 5.50
N LEU A 53 10.44 5.47 5.17
CA LEU A 53 11.01 6.76 5.55
C LEU A 53 11.01 6.96 7.05
N ARG A 54 9.94 6.54 7.73
CA ARG A 54 9.87 6.65 9.18
C ARG A 54 10.92 5.77 9.85
N ILE A 55 11.13 4.57 9.34
CA ILE A 55 12.13 3.66 9.88
C ILE A 55 13.52 4.24 9.69
N ALA A 56 13.82 4.74 8.49
CA ALA A 56 15.11 5.33 8.20
C ALA A 56 15.38 6.54 9.10
N GLU A 57 14.36 7.36 9.32
CA GLU A 57 14.49 8.55 10.16
C GLU A 57 14.76 8.16 11.62
N ALA A 58 14.05 7.14 12.10
CA ALA A 58 14.24 6.66 13.47
C ALA A 58 15.65 6.13 13.66
N GLU A 59 16.16 5.38 12.67
CA GLU A 59 17.52 4.84 12.73
C GLU A 59 18.56 5.95 12.72
N ARG A 60 18.33 6.98 11.90
CA ARG A 60 19.24 8.11 11.81
C ARG A 60 19.31 8.84 13.16
N LYS A 61 18.16 9.05 13.77
CA LYS A 61 18.11 9.74 15.07
C LYS A 61 18.78 8.91 16.16
N ALA A 62 18.58 7.61 16.12
CA ALA A 62 19.21 6.71 17.10
C ALA A 62 20.73 6.75 16.95
N GLY A 63 21.23 6.77 15.70
CA GLY A 63 22.65 6.87 15.45
C GLY A 63 23.24 8.18 15.94
N GLN A 64 22.53 9.28 15.75
CA GLN A 64 22.97 10.58 16.25
C GLN A 64 23.05 10.59 17.78
N GLY A 65 22.06 9.97 18.42
CA GLY A 65 22.07 9.89 19.88
C GLY A 65 23.25 9.11 20.40
N LEU A 66 23.65 8.06 19.70
CA LEU A 66 24.80 7.27 20.10
C LEU A 66 26.10 8.00 19.95
N VAL A 67 26.19 8.87 18.97
CA VAL A 67 27.41 9.65 18.70
C VAL A 67 27.59 10.75 19.73
N SER A 68 26.54 11.38 20.13
CA SER A 68 26.63 12.50 21.07
C SER A 68 26.67 12.00 22.51
#